data_19fb0a8d0da8ac49947ab2f33ca3004d
#
_entry.id   19fb0a8d0da8ac49947ab2f33ca3004d
#
_cell.length_a   1.000
_cell.length_b   1.000
_cell.length_c   1.000
_cell.angle_alpha   90.00
_cell.angle_beta   90.00
_cell.angle_gamma   90.00
#
_symmetry.space_group_name_H-M   'P 1'
#
loop_
_entity.id
_entity.type
_entity.pdbx_description
1 polymer ?
#
loop_
_entity_poly.entity_id
_entity_poly.type
_entity_poly.pdbx_seq_one_letter_code
_entity_poly.pdbx_strand_id
1 'polypeptide(L)'
;MQYDKIKKRPVQFLSITGLNLEDFNYLLPHFKSEWDEYNDYFTLEGKPRQRRTFARTDTVLPKACDKLLFLLVYLKTNPLQEHHAASFGMTQSQANLLIHLLSGLLRKTLKRLGELPERNEFRVMHIIKSCEDVLIDGV
;
A
#
# COMPACT_ATOMS: atom_id res chain seq x y z
N MET A 1 8.74 11.15 -1.00
CA MET A 1 7.33 11.47 -0.65
C MET A 1 6.97 10.77 0.64
N GLN A 2 6.29 11.46 1.54
CA GLN A 2 5.90 10.93 2.84
C GLN A 2 4.44 11.24 3.12
N TYR A 3 3.74 10.29 3.75
CA TYR A 3 2.33 10.45 4.08
C TYR A 3 2.08 11.69 4.97
N ASP A 4 2.91 11.90 5.99
CA ASP A 4 2.73 13.02 6.93
C ASP A 4 2.80 14.39 6.25
N LYS A 5 3.47 14.47 5.12
CA LYS A 5 3.56 15.71 4.34
C LYS A 5 2.41 15.86 3.36
N ILE A 6 2.08 14.79 2.63
CA ILE A 6 1.06 14.87 1.58
C ILE A 6 -0.36 14.93 2.15
N LYS A 7 -0.61 14.39 3.34
CA LYS A 7 -1.93 14.46 3.97
C LYS A 7 -2.41 15.89 4.24
N LYS A 8 -1.48 16.83 4.29
CA LYS A 8 -1.80 18.26 4.45
C LYS A 8 -2.39 18.88 3.20
N ARG A 9 -2.38 18.18 2.09
CA ARG A 9 -2.91 18.63 0.79
C ARG A 9 -3.95 17.64 0.28
N PRO A 10 -5.19 17.69 0.82
CA PRO A 10 -6.21 16.66 0.54
C PRO A 10 -6.55 16.50 -0.94
N VAL A 11 -6.59 17.60 -1.69
CA VAL A 11 -6.91 17.55 -3.13
C VAL A 11 -5.82 16.81 -3.90
N GLN A 12 -4.56 17.12 -3.61
CA GLN A 12 -3.44 16.42 -4.23
C GLN A 12 -3.41 14.95 -3.82
N PHE A 13 -3.68 14.68 -2.53
CA PHE A 13 -3.71 13.32 -2.00
C PHE A 13 -4.72 12.47 -2.78
N LEU A 14 -5.95 12.98 -2.95
CA LEU A 14 -6.98 12.27 -3.71
C LEU A 14 -6.53 12.05 -5.16
N SER A 15 -5.93 13.07 -5.78
CA SER A 15 -5.50 13.00 -7.18
C SER A 15 -4.46 11.92 -7.41
N ILE A 16 -3.49 11.76 -6.51
CA ILE A 16 -2.36 10.84 -6.70
C ILE A 16 -2.62 9.44 -6.16
N THR A 17 -3.56 9.27 -5.24
CA THR A 17 -3.85 7.95 -4.64
C THR A 17 -5.17 7.34 -5.11
N GLY A 18 -6.09 8.17 -5.57
CA GLY A 18 -7.45 7.72 -5.91
C GLY A 18 -8.37 7.54 -4.72
N LEU A 19 -7.88 7.78 -3.50
CA LEU A 19 -8.67 7.70 -2.27
C LEU A 19 -8.59 9.02 -1.50
N ASN A 20 -9.70 9.42 -0.86
CA ASN A 20 -9.65 10.53 0.08
C ASN A 20 -9.00 10.07 1.39
N LEU A 21 -8.70 11.02 2.28
CA LEU A 21 -8.01 10.70 3.54
C LEU A 21 -8.83 9.77 4.43
N GLU A 22 -10.16 9.93 4.47
CA GLU A 22 -11.02 9.07 5.28
C GLU A 22 -10.96 7.62 4.81
N ASP A 23 -11.08 7.40 3.51
CA ASP A 23 -11.04 6.06 2.93
C ASP A 23 -9.65 5.43 3.08
N PHE A 24 -8.59 6.22 2.89
CA PHE A 24 -7.23 5.77 3.12
C PHE A 24 -7.05 5.32 4.57
N ASN A 25 -7.50 6.13 5.52
CA ASN A 25 -7.38 5.82 6.94
C ASN A 25 -8.24 4.62 7.36
N TYR A 26 -9.36 4.39 6.66
CA TYR A 26 -10.16 3.19 6.88
C TYR A 26 -9.43 1.93 6.39
N LEU A 27 -8.81 2.01 5.22
CA LEU A 27 -8.09 0.89 4.60
C LEU A 27 -6.80 0.56 5.35
N LEU A 28 -6.12 1.56 5.90
CA LEU A 28 -4.78 1.43 6.45
C LEU A 28 -4.64 0.36 7.54
N PRO A 29 -5.50 0.27 8.57
CA PRO A 29 -5.34 -0.77 9.59
C PRO A 29 -5.44 -2.18 9.04
N HIS A 30 -6.30 -2.40 8.06
CA HIS A 30 -6.46 -3.70 7.42
C HIS A 30 -5.23 -4.07 6.59
N PHE A 31 -4.69 -3.12 5.85
CA PHE A 31 -3.46 -3.29 5.09
C PHE A 31 -2.26 -3.53 6.02
N LYS A 32 -2.18 -2.78 7.11
CA LYS A 32 -1.12 -2.95 8.12
C LYS A 32 -1.17 -4.35 8.73
N SER A 33 -2.36 -4.85 9.01
CA SER A 33 -2.54 -6.20 9.56
C SER A 33 -2.00 -7.27 8.60
N GLU A 34 -2.27 -7.14 7.31
CA GLU A 34 -1.74 -8.05 6.30
C GLU A 34 -0.21 -7.94 6.19
N TRP A 35 0.32 -6.72 6.25
CA TRP A 35 1.77 -6.52 6.23
C TRP A 35 2.44 -7.14 7.44
N ASP A 36 1.92 -6.90 8.64
CA ASP A 36 2.50 -7.42 9.88
C ASP A 36 2.50 -8.96 9.88
N GLU A 37 1.42 -9.58 9.45
CA GLU A 37 1.33 -11.04 9.35
C GLU A 37 2.34 -11.57 8.35
N TYR A 38 2.42 -10.98 7.16
CA TYR A 38 3.38 -11.39 6.16
C TYR A 38 4.82 -11.24 6.66
N ASN A 39 5.13 -10.09 7.25
CA ASN A 39 6.49 -9.75 7.70
C ASN A 39 6.97 -10.63 8.85
N ASP A 40 6.06 -11.17 9.66
CA ASP A 40 6.40 -12.08 10.74
C ASP A 40 6.89 -13.43 10.22
N TYR A 41 6.39 -13.88 9.06
CA TYR A 41 6.67 -15.21 8.53
C TYR A 41 7.55 -15.24 7.30
N PHE A 42 7.65 -14.14 6.55
CA PHE A 42 8.35 -14.12 5.25
C PHE A 42 9.29 -12.93 5.13
N THR A 43 10.32 -13.11 4.31
CA THR A 43 11.22 -12.02 3.90
C THR A 43 10.61 -11.23 2.75
N LEU A 44 11.22 -10.10 2.40
CA LEU A 44 10.77 -9.29 1.25
C LEU A 44 10.81 -10.07 -0.06
N GLU A 45 11.71 -11.05 -0.16
CA GLU A 45 11.86 -11.92 -1.35
C GLU A 45 10.89 -13.11 -1.34
N GLY A 46 10.02 -13.22 -0.34
CA GLY A 46 9.04 -14.29 -0.25
C GLY A 46 9.54 -15.58 0.38
N LYS A 47 10.72 -15.57 0.97
CA LYS A 47 11.29 -16.74 1.63
C LYS A 47 10.84 -16.81 3.09
N PRO A 48 10.60 -18.01 3.64
CA PRO A 48 10.27 -18.15 5.07
C PRO A 48 11.35 -17.56 5.96
N ARG A 49 10.93 -16.84 6.99
CA ARG A 49 11.87 -16.28 7.97
C ARG A 49 12.31 -17.31 8.95
N GLN A 50 13.59 -17.27 9.29
CA GLN A 50 14.16 -18.08 10.38
C GLN A 50 14.12 -17.35 11.71
N ARG A 51 13.99 -16.02 11.70
CA ARG A 51 13.96 -15.19 12.90
C ARG A 51 12.87 -14.13 12.79
N ARG A 52 12.26 -13.79 13.95
CA ARG A 52 11.34 -12.66 14.01
C ARG A 52 12.04 -11.37 13.64
N THR A 53 11.35 -10.53 12.87
CA THR A 53 11.86 -9.21 12.56
C THR A 53 11.55 -8.22 13.65
N PHE A 54 12.48 -7.27 13.80
CA PHE A 54 12.25 -6.07 14.59
C PHE A 54 12.12 -4.88 13.64
N ALA A 55 11.29 -3.91 14.01
CA ALA A 55 11.18 -2.68 13.25
C ALA A 55 12.54 -1.98 13.20
N ARG A 56 13.00 -1.63 12.00
CA ARG A 56 14.25 -0.89 11.81
C ARG A 56 13.91 0.55 11.46
N THR A 57 14.64 1.47 12.07
CA THR A 57 14.46 2.91 11.79
C THR A 57 15.05 3.33 10.44
N ASP A 58 15.93 2.50 9.88
CA ASP A 58 16.62 2.76 8.61
C ASP A 58 15.93 2.16 7.38
N THR A 59 14.76 1.53 7.55
CA THR A 59 13.98 1.02 6.42
C THR A 59 13.47 2.18 5.57
N VAL A 60 13.46 1.98 4.25
CA VAL A 60 13.04 3.01 3.28
C VAL A 60 11.59 3.45 3.50
N LEU A 61 10.71 2.51 3.83
CA LEU A 61 9.30 2.78 4.13
C LEU A 61 8.96 2.19 5.49
N PRO A 62 9.35 2.86 6.58
CA PRO A 62 9.21 2.27 7.92
C PRO A 62 7.75 2.16 8.40
N LYS A 63 6.89 3.07 7.93
CA LYS A 63 5.49 3.11 8.38
C LYS A 63 4.58 2.44 7.37
N ALA A 64 3.53 1.77 7.87
CA ALA A 64 2.52 1.16 7.02
C ALA A 64 1.81 2.20 6.14
N CYS A 65 1.59 3.41 6.64
CA CYS A 65 0.98 4.48 5.85
C CYS A 65 1.83 4.87 4.65
N ASP A 66 3.16 4.89 4.81
CA ASP A 66 4.06 5.19 3.70
C ASP A 66 4.09 4.05 2.68
N LYS A 67 4.00 2.80 3.13
CA LYS A 67 3.90 1.64 2.22
C LYS A 67 2.63 1.69 1.39
N LEU A 68 1.50 1.96 2.03
CA LEU A 68 0.23 2.06 1.32
C LEU A 68 0.22 3.24 0.36
N LEU A 69 0.75 4.39 0.78
CA LEU A 69 0.90 5.56 -0.08
C LEU A 69 1.77 5.22 -1.30
N PHE A 70 2.92 4.60 -1.09
CA PHE A 70 3.83 4.18 -2.16
C PHE A 70 3.11 3.35 -3.22
N LEU A 71 2.36 2.34 -2.77
CA LEU A 71 1.66 1.46 -3.68
C LEU A 71 0.53 2.18 -4.44
N LEU A 72 -0.31 2.93 -3.73
CA LEU A 72 -1.45 3.61 -4.35
C LEU A 72 -1.00 4.67 -5.36
N VAL A 73 0.05 5.42 -5.06
CA VAL A 73 0.59 6.41 -6.00
C VAL A 73 1.08 5.73 -7.27
N TYR A 74 1.80 4.62 -7.13
CA TYR A 74 2.27 3.87 -8.29
C TYR A 74 1.11 3.37 -9.15
N LEU A 75 0.11 2.76 -8.52
CA LEU A 75 -1.03 2.19 -9.23
C LEU A 75 -1.88 3.28 -9.90
N LYS A 76 -2.08 4.39 -9.22
CA LYS A 76 -2.95 5.47 -9.73
C LYS A 76 -2.27 6.29 -10.83
N THR A 77 -1.01 6.65 -10.65
CA THR A 77 -0.31 7.54 -11.59
C THR A 77 0.48 6.81 -12.66
N ASN A 78 0.74 5.52 -12.46
CA ASN A 78 1.49 4.66 -13.41
C ASN A 78 2.80 5.31 -13.89
N PRO A 79 3.68 5.77 -12.99
CA PRO A 79 4.94 6.40 -13.37
C PRO A 79 5.97 5.35 -13.80
N LEU A 80 7.06 5.80 -14.42
CA LEU A 80 8.22 4.93 -14.60
C LEU A 80 8.74 4.50 -13.22
N GLN A 81 9.16 3.24 -13.09
CA GLN A 81 9.62 2.71 -11.80
C GLN A 81 10.82 3.49 -11.24
N GLU A 82 11.72 3.96 -12.09
CA GLU A 82 12.86 4.78 -11.65
C GLU A 82 12.41 6.09 -11.02
N HIS A 83 11.44 6.76 -11.64
CA HIS A 83 10.88 8.01 -11.12
C HIS A 83 10.16 7.77 -9.82
N HIS A 84 9.38 6.70 -9.74
CA HIS A 84 8.66 6.33 -8.53
C HIS A 84 9.63 6.00 -7.39
N ALA A 85 10.67 5.23 -7.69
CA ALA A 85 11.71 4.90 -6.72
C ALA A 85 12.39 6.16 -6.18
N ALA A 86 12.77 7.08 -7.07
CA ALA A 86 13.39 8.33 -6.68
C ALA A 86 12.48 9.18 -5.78
N SER A 87 11.18 9.21 -6.08
CA SER A 87 10.20 9.94 -5.27
C SER A 87 10.10 9.44 -3.83
N PHE A 88 10.44 8.17 -3.61
CA PHE A 88 10.39 7.54 -2.29
C PHE A 88 11.77 7.19 -1.73
N GLY A 89 12.84 7.67 -2.36
CA GLY A 89 14.19 7.53 -1.84
C GLY A 89 14.75 6.12 -1.87
N MET A 90 14.43 5.34 -2.90
CA MET A 90 14.89 3.96 -3.04
C MET A 90 15.40 3.68 -4.44
N THR A 91 16.04 2.52 -4.63
CA THR A 91 16.47 2.05 -5.94
C THR A 91 15.30 1.48 -6.73
N GLN A 92 15.46 1.39 -8.06
CA GLN A 92 14.45 0.76 -8.91
C GLN A 92 14.20 -0.70 -8.52
N SER A 93 15.25 -1.43 -8.18
CA SER A 93 15.12 -2.84 -7.78
C SER A 93 14.30 -2.99 -6.50
N GLN A 94 14.51 -2.11 -5.52
CA GLN A 94 13.71 -2.09 -4.30
C GLN A 94 12.27 -1.75 -4.60
N ALA A 95 12.03 -0.76 -5.47
CA ALA A 95 10.68 -0.36 -5.86
C ALA A 95 9.94 -1.51 -6.54
N ASN A 96 10.59 -2.20 -7.48
CA ASN A 96 9.99 -3.34 -8.17
C ASN A 96 9.58 -4.44 -7.20
N LEU A 97 10.47 -4.78 -6.27
CA LEU A 97 10.20 -5.81 -5.26
C LEU A 97 9.00 -5.42 -4.37
N LEU A 98 8.99 -4.18 -3.89
CA LEU A 98 7.92 -3.68 -3.03
C LEU A 98 6.59 -3.56 -3.76
N ILE A 99 6.58 -3.13 -5.02
CA ILE A 99 5.35 -3.04 -5.81
C ILE A 99 4.69 -4.41 -5.90
N HIS A 100 5.45 -5.45 -6.25
CA HIS A 100 4.89 -6.80 -6.38
C HIS A 100 4.40 -7.34 -5.04
N LEU A 101 5.19 -7.19 -3.99
CA LEU A 101 4.81 -7.65 -2.66
C LEU A 101 3.57 -6.93 -2.14
N LEU A 102 3.59 -5.61 -2.15
CA LEU A 102 2.51 -4.80 -1.59
C LEU A 102 1.22 -4.92 -2.40
N SER A 103 1.31 -5.10 -3.73
CA SER A 103 0.13 -5.37 -4.56
C SER A 103 -0.57 -6.65 -4.14
N GLY A 104 0.19 -7.71 -3.86
CA GLY A 104 -0.36 -8.96 -3.36
C GLY A 104 -1.04 -8.80 -2.01
N LEU A 105 -0.44 -8.01 -1.12
CA LEU A 105 -1.02 -7.74 0.20
C LEU A 105 -2.29 -6.89 0.10
N LEU A 106 -2.31 -5.93 -0.82
CA LEU A 106 -3.52 -5.13 -1.05
C LEU A 106 -4.67 -5.99 -1.56
N ARG A 107 -4.39 -6.92 -2.49
CA ARG A 107 -5.41 -7.86 -2.95
C ARG A 107 -6.00 -8.69 -1.81
N LYS A 108 -5.16 -9.19 -0.91
CA LYS A 108 -5.61 -9.92 0.28
C LYS A 108 -6.45 -9.03 1.20
N THR A 109 -6.03 -7.79 1.38
CA THR A 109 -6.75 -6.82 2.19
C THR A 109 -8.16 -6.58 1.64
N LEU A 110 -8.26 -6.35 0.32
CA LEU A 110 -9.54 -6.10 -0.33
C LEU A 110 -10.46 -7.31 -0.28
N LYS A 111 -9.90 -8.50 -0.45
CA LYS A 111 -10.66 -9.74 -0.32
C LYS A 111 -11.25 -9.89 1.08
N ARG A 112 -10.43 -9.61 2.10
CA ARG A 112 -10.87 -9.66 3.50
C ARG A 112 -11.98 -8.63 3.77
N LEU A 113 -11.85 -7.41 3.24
CA LEU A 113 -12.88 -6.38 3.36
C LEU A 113 -14.19 -6.82 2.73
N GLY A 114 -14.14 -7.49 1.57
CA GLY A 114 -15.33 -8.01 0.90
C GLY A 114 -16.03 -9.10 1.68
N GLU A 115 -15.35 -9.77 2.60
CA GLU A 115 -15.89 -10.84 3.42
C GLU A 115 -16.43 -10.35 4.77
N LEU A 116 -16.18 -9.08 5.15
CA LEU A 116 -16.66 -8.52 6.41
C LEU A 116 -18.17 -8.30 6.38
N PRO A 117 -18.83 -8.30 7.58
CA PRO A 117 -20.24 -7.96 7.67
C PRO A 117 -20.55 -6.57 7.13
N GLU A 118 -19.60 -5.66 7.21
CA GLU A 118 -19.70 -4.27 6.72
C GLU A 118 -19.52 -4.14 5.22
N ARG A 119 -19.34 -5.25 4.49
CA ARG A 119 -19.07 -5.21 3.05
C ARG A 119 -20.14 -4.46 2.23
N ASN A 120 -21.33 -4.33 2.77
CA ASN A 120 -22.43 -3.62 2.12
C ASN A 120 -22.44 -2.12 2.39
N GLU A 121 -21.56 -1.62 3.25
CA GLU A 121 -21.41 -0.19 3.44
C GLU A 121 -20.92 0.46 2.15
N PHE A 122 -21.47 1.62 1.83
CA PHE A 122 -21.10 2.34 0.64
C PHE A 122 -19.59 2.63 0.61
N ARG A 123 -19.01 3.00 1.76
CA ARG A 123 -17.57 3.29 1.87
C ARG A 123 -16.72 2.08 1.50
N VAL A 124 -17.03 0.91 2.08
CA VAL A 124 -16.26 -0.31 1.83
C VAL A 124 -16.32 -0.69 0.36
N MET A 125 -17.50 -0.67 -0.24
CA MET A 125 -17.66 -0.98 -1.66
C MET A 125 -16.92 0.01 -2.54
N HIS A 126 -16.95 1.29 -2.20
CA HIS A 126 -16.26 2.33 -2.94
C HIS A 126 -14.74 2.12 -2.90
N ILE A 127 -14.19 1.81 -1.73
CA ILE A 127 -12.76 1.55 -1.56
C ILE A 127 -12.35 0.32 -2.38
N ILE A 128 -13.09 -0.77 -2.26
CA ILE A 128 -12.80 -2.00 -3.00
C ILE A 128 -12.78 -1.74 -4.49
N LYS A 129 -13.81 -1.08 -5.01
CA LYS A 129 -13.91 -0.79 -6.44
C LYS A 129 -12.78 0.10 -6.91
N SER A 130 -12.46 1.16 -6.18
CA SER A 130 -11.40 2.10 -6.56
C SER A 130 -10.04 1.41 -6.64
N CYS A 131 -9.74 0.53 -5.68
CA CYS A 131 -8.47 -0.20 -5.65
C CYS A 131 -8.43 -1.31 -6.69
N GLU A 132 -9.52 -2.04 -6.90
CA GLU A 132 -9.58 -3.11 -7.89
C GLU A 132 -9.40 -2.58 -9.31
N ASP A 133 -10.05 -1.47 -9.65
CA ASP A 133 -9.92 -0.86 -10.97
C ASP A 133 -8.45 -0.54 -11.29
N VAL A 134 -7.73 -0.01 -10.31
CA VAL A 134 -6.32 0.35 -10.48
C VAL A 134 -5.43 -0.91 -10.52
N LEU A 135 -5.71 -1.92 -9.71
CA LEU A 135 -4.95 -3.17 -9.70
C LEU A 135 -5.08 -3.92 -11.03
N ILE A 136 -6.27 -3.91 -11.63
CA ILE A 136 -6.50 -4.58 -12.92
C ILE A 136 -5.74 -3.87 -14.04
N ASP A 137 -5.78 -2.53 -14.05
CA ASP A 137 -5.17 -1.74 -15.11
C ASP A 137 -3.67 -1.51 -14.90
N GLY A 138 -3.19 -1.48 -13.67
CA GLY A 138 -1.83 -1.10 -13.31
C GLY A 138 -0.85 -2.26 -13.14
N VAL A 139 -1.33 -3.47 -13.05
CA VAL A 139 -0.54 -4.68 -12.84
C VAL A 139 -0.97 -5.77 -13.82
#